data_bc211c039bbcdd98921de342c836ba26
#
_entry.id   bc211c039bbcdd98921de342c836ba26
#
_cell.length_a   1.000
_cell.length_b   1.000
_cell.length_c   1.000
_cell.angle_alpha   90.00
_cell.angle_beta   90.00
_cell.angle_gamma   90.00
#
_symmetry.space_group_name_H-M   'P 1'
#
loop_
_entity.id
_entity.type
_entity.pdbx_description
1 polymer ?
#
loop_
_entity_poly.entity_id
_entity_poly.type
_entity_poly.pdbx_seq_one_letter_code
_entity_poly.pdbx_strand_id
1 'polypeptide(L)'
;AYVSENITELSKASFVVNSDIDMSELSSFAPIGGTMLPFSGKFNGNGHTISNLKINGTSKSGLFASLDNAEISNLVIASAQVNAKGLYSAVLAGHISGNTTLNNISVKDSNVASDGIYSGIIVGAITSGSIKMSGIRVDNCSVNSKANYVGAVAGSASSNGTIANIEVS
;
A
#
# COMPACT_ATOMS: atom_id res chain seq x y z
N ALA A 1 -14.30 20.62 14.62
CA ALA A 1 -15.41 20.14 13.77
C ALA A 1 -15.03 20.14 12.28
N TYR A 2 -14.51 21.23 11.73
CA TYR A 2 -14.20 21.36 10.28
C TYR A 2 -13.15 20.33 9.76
N VAL A 3 -12.16 19.99 10.57
CA VAL A 3 -11.09 19.04 10.17
C VAL A 3 -11.60 17.60 10.14
N SER A 4 -12.51 17.22 11.04
CA SER A 4 -13.01 15.84 11.11
C SER A 4 -13.99 15.49 9.99
N GLU A 5 -14.80 16.42 9.54
CA GLU A 5 -15.73 16.21 8.42
C GLU A 5 -14.98 16.07 7.10
N ASN A 6 -13.95 16.87 6.85
CA ASN A 6 -13.14 16.81 5.65
C ASN A 6 -12.31 15.50 5.54
N ILE A 7 -11.84 14.94 6.65
CA ILE A 7 -11.09 13.67 6.63
C ILE A 7 -11.97 12.52 6.17
N THR A 8 -13.23 12.47 6.57
CA THR A 8 -14.17 11.43 6.14
C THR A 8 -14.50 11.55 4.65
N GLU A 9 -14.67 12.74 4.13
CA GLU A 9 -14.89 12.96 2.70
C GLU A 9 -13.65 12.63 1.88
N LEU A 10 -12.46 13.02 2.34
CA LEU A 10 -11.20 12.69 1.67
C LEU A 10 -10.93 11.19 1.63
N SER A 11 -11.36 10.42 2.63
CA SER A 11 -11.20 8.98 2.62
C SER A 11 -11.97 8.27 1.51
N LYS A 12 -13.01 8.90 0.96
CA LYS A 12 -13.86 8.38 -0.13
C LYS A 12 -13.65 9.12 -1.46
N ALA A 13 -12.79 10.11 -1.47
CA ALA A 13 -12.57 10.94 -2.64
C ALA A 13 -11.81 10.21 -3.76
N SER A 14 -11.87 10.79 -4.95
CA SER A 14 -11.09 10.36 -6.09
C SER A 14 -9.90 11.29 -6.29
N PHE A 15 -8.71 10.71 -6.32
CA PHE A 15 -7.46 11.42 -6.54
C PHE A 15 -6.81 10.99 -7.85
N VAL A 16 -6.22 11.94 -8.55
CA VAL A 16 -5.38 11.69 -9.73
C VAL A 16 -4.05 12.37 -9.52
N VAL A 17 -2.97 11.65 -9.74
CA VAL A 17 -1.61 12.22 -9.72
C VAL A 17 -1.35 12.87 -11.08
N ASN A 18 -0.96 14.13 -11.07
CA ASN A 18 -0.75 14.93 -12.29
C ASN A 18 0.72 15.12 -12.67
N SER A 19 1.65 14.70 -11.81
CA SER A 19 3.10 14.75 -12.04
C SER A 19 3.80 13.77 -11.10
N ASP A 20 5.02 13.43 -11.40
CA ASP A 20 5.86 12.65 -10.49
C ASP A 20 6.04 13.37 -9.15
N ILE A 21 6.05 12.60 -8.07
CA ILE A 21 6.17 13.10 -6.69
C ILE A 21 7.45 12.54 -6.08
N ASP A 22 8.41 13.42 -5.82
CA ASP A 22 9.60 13.07 -5.05
C ASP A 22 9.40 13.39 -3.56
N MET A 23 9.47 12.37 -2.72
CA MET A 23 9.33 12.50 -1.26
C MET A 23 10.67 12.51 -0.51
N SER A 24 11.78 12.75 -1.19
CA SER A 24 13.14 12.72 -0.60
C SER A 24 13.31 13.68 0.57
N GLU A 25 12.66 14.84 0.51
CA GLU A 25 12.70 15.88 1.56
C GLU A 25 11.94 15.48 2.84
N LEU A 26 11.08 14.48 2.78
CA LEU A 26 10.33 14.02 3.95
C LEU A 26 11.16 13.02 4.77
N SER A 27 11.31 13.28 6.05
CA SER A 27 11.96 12.34 6.98
C SER A 27 11.09 11.09 7.23
N SER A 28 9.77 11.24 7.22
CA SER A 28 8.80 10.14 7.29
C SER A 28 7.45 10.61 6.78
N PHE A 29 6.76 9.74 6.04
CA PHE A 29 5.40 9.95 5.55
C PHE A 29 4.38 9.29 6.47
N ALA A 30 3.31 9.98 6.79
CA ALA A 30 2.17 9.41 7.50
C ALA A 30 1.25 8.67 6.51
N PRO A 31 1.03 7.36 6.67
CA PRO A 31 0.21 6.58 5.75
C PRO A 31 -1.21 7.13 5.56
N ILE A 32 -1.69 7.07 4.33
CA ILE A 32 -3.07 7.48 3.98
C ILE A 32 -4.05 6.46 4.55
N GLY A 33 -5.12 6.96 5.15
CA GLY A 33 -6.11 6.13 5.83
C GLY A 33 -5.59 5.57 7.17
N GLY A 34 -6.45 4.96 7.93
CA GLY A 34 -6.10 4.41 9.23
C GLY A 34 -6.98 3.22 9.60
N THR A 35 -6.87 2.72 10.82
CA THR A 35 -7.70 1.61 11.30
C THR A 35 -9.16 2.02 11.44
N MET A 36 -9.41 3.23 11.93
CA MET A 36 -10.76 3.75 12.15
C MET A 36 -11.37 4.35 10.89
N LEU A 37 -10.53 4.82 9.96
CA LEU A 37 -10.95 5.47 8.74
C LEU A 37 -10.04 5.00 7.59
N PRO A 38 -10.28 3.80 7.04
CA PRO A 38 -9.54 3.32 5.89
C PRO A 38 -9.83 4.17 4.65
N PHE A 39 -8.90 4.19 3.71
CA PHE A 39 -9.17 4.80 2.42
C PHE A 39 -10.11 3.89 1.62
N SER A 40 -11.22 4.45 1.16
CA SER A 40 -12.29 3.76 0.42
C SER A 40 -12.67 4.48 -0.88
N GLY A 41 -11.81 5.36 -1.34
CA GLY A 41 -11.95 6.11 -2.58
C GLY A 41 -11.24 5.49 -3.76
N LYS A 42 -10.97 6.33 -4.75
CA LYS A 42 -10.17 5.99 -5.92
C LYS A 42 -8.87 6.76 -5.93
N PHE A 43 -7.78 6.08 -6.22
CA PHE A 43 -6.47 6.70 -6.39
C PHE A 43 -5.86 6.25 -7.71
N ASN A 44 -5.78 7.16 -8.66
CA ASN A 44 -5.18 6.91 -9.96
C ASN A 44 -3.82 7.60 -10.03
N GLY A 45 -2.75 6.82 -10.08
CA GLY A 45 -1.39 7.30 -10.29
C GLY A 45 -1.14 7.91 -11.67
N ASN A 46 -2.05 7.65 -12.64
CA ASN A 46 -1.98 8.18 -14.00
C ASN A 46 -0.64 7.88 -14.70
N GLY A 47 0.03 6.79 -14.31
CA GLY A 47 1.34 6.41 -14.81
C GLY A 47 2.52 7.16 -14.18
N HIS A 48 2.27 8.09 -13.26
CA HIS A 48 3.31 8.83 -12.55
C HIS A 48 3.94 8.03 -11.42
N THR A 49 5.13 8.46 -11.03
CA THR A 49 5.94 7.82 -9.99
C THR A 49 5.87 8.61 -8.68
N ILE A 50 5.65 7.90 -7.58
CA ILE A 50 5.94 8.38 -6.23
C ILE A 50 7.28 7.76 -5.82
N SER A 51 8.29 8.61 -5.59
CA SER A 51 9.65 8.15 -5.28
C SER A 51 10.11 8.57 -3.89
N ASN A 52 11.09 7.82 -3.36
CA ASN A 52 11.77 8.11 -2.08
C ASN A 52 10.82 8.15 -0.87
N LEU A 53 9.74 7.39 -0.93
CA LEU A 53 8.80 7.27 0.17
C LEU A 53 9.47 6.63 1.40
N LYS A 54 9.50 7.34 2.53
CA LYS A 54 10.02 6.84 3.80
C LYS A 54 8.88 6.71 4.80
N ILE A 55 8.72 5.53 5.39
CA ILE A 55 7.69 5.25 6.40
C ILE A 55 8.35 4.65 7.63
N ASN A 56 8.16 5.27 8.79
CA ASN A 56 8.54 4.73 10.09
C ASN A 56 7.25 4.45 10.88
N GLY A 57 6.70 3.25 10.70
CA GLY A 57 5.35 2.92 11.16
C GLY A 57 5.32 2.05 12.41
N THR A 58 4.34 2.29 13.28
CA THR A 58 4.10 1.50 14.52
C THR A 58 2.80 0.71 14.48
N SER A 59 2.02 0.82 13.41
CA SER A 59 0.75 0.13 13.22
C SER A 59 0.70 -0.48 11.82
N LYS A 60 -0.25 -0.07 10.99
CA LYS A 60 -0.34 -0.46 9.59
C LYS A 60 0.52 0.48 8.77
N SER A 61 1.46 -0.05 8.02
CA SER A 61 2.49 0.72 7.34
C SER A 61 2.49 0.47 5.83
N GLY A 62 2.46 1.54 5.06
CA GLY A 62 2.46 1.59 3.60
C GLY A 62 2.11 2.99 3.11
N LEU A 63 2.10 3.21 1.81
CA LEU A 63 1.52 4.45 1.26
C LEU A 63 0.08 4.61 1.80
N PHE A 64 -0.66 3.51 1.84
CA PHE A 64 -1.94 3.40 2.52
C PHE A 64 -1.79 2.54 3.78
N ALA A 65 -2.26 3.04 4.93
CA ALA A 65 -2.34 2.22 6.14
C ALA A 65 -3.38 1.12 5.99
N SER A 66 -4.57 1.48 5.53
CA SER A 66 -5.68 0.57 5.24
C SER A 66 -6.46 0.99 4.00
N LEU A 67 -6.83 -0.01 3.20
CA LEU A 67 -7.79 0.11 2.11
C LEU A 67 -9.05 -0.70 2.44
N ASP A 68 -10.23 -0.15 2.15
CA ASP A 68 -11.52 -0.83 2.29
C ASP A 68 -12.48 -0.39 1.17
N ASN A 69 -12.88 -1.31 0.30
CA ASN A 69 -13.68 -1.00 -0.89
C ASN A 69 -13.06 0.09 -1.80
N ALA A 70 -11.73 0.07 -1.94
CA ALA A 70 -10.97 1.07 -2.67
C ALA A 70 -10.58 0.62 -4.07
N GLU A 71 -10.21 1.59 -4.91
CA GLU A 71 -9.64 1.36 -6.23
C GLU A 71 -8.31 2.10 -6.36
N ILE A 72 -7.21 1.37 -6.54
CA ILE A 72 -5.88 1.94 -6.76
C ILE A 72 -5.38 1.51 -8.15
N SER A 73 -4.98 2.46 -8.98
CA SER A 73 -4.61 2.14 -10.36
C SER A 73 -3.46 2.98 -10.90
N ASN A 74 -2.77 2.42 -11.90
CA ASN A 74 -1.76 3.11 -12.73
C ASN A 74 -0.69 3.84 -11.90
N LEU A 75 -0.16 3.21 -10.87
CA LEU A 75 0.78 3.81 -9.93
C LEU A 75 2.14 3.13 -9.98
N VAL A 76 3.19 3.94 -10.05
CA VAL A 76 4.57 3.49 -9.85
C VAL A 76 5.08 4.00 -8.51
N ILE A 77 5.64 3.12 -7.68
CA ILE A 77 6.35 3.50 -6.45
C ILE A 77 7.81 3.06 -6.62
N ALA A 78 8.75 3.97 -6.38
CA ALA A 78 10.16 3.70 -6.54
C ALA A 78 10.98 4.12 -5.32
N SER A 79 12.00 3.36 -4.99
CA SER A 79 12.97 3.68 -3.93
C SER A 79 12.30 3.93 -2.56
N ALA A 80 11.24 3.18 -2.27
CA ALA A 80 10.55 3.28 -0.99
C ALA A 80 11.29 2.52 0.12
N GLN A 81 11.27 3.08 1.32
CA GLN A 81 11.84 2.49 2.54
C GLN A 81 10.77 2.45 3.62
N VAL A 82 10.33 1.25 3.97
CA VAL A 82 9.35 1.03 5.02
C VAL A 82 10.02 0.36 6.22
N ASN A 83 10.11 1.08 7.33
CA ASN A 83 10.58 0.57 8.61
C ASN A 83 9.37 0.45 9.55
N ALA A 84 8.92 -0.76 9.79
CA ALA A 84 7.67 -1.00 10.50
C ALA A 84 7.86 -1.84 11.76
N LYS A 85 7.24 -1.40 12.84
CA LYS A 85 7.12 -2.17 14.09
C LYS A 85 5.71 -2.70 14.33
N GLY A 86 4.79 -2.32 13.45
CA GLY A 86 3.39 -2.70 13.53
C GLY A 86 3.08 -4.04 12.87
N LEU A 87 1.84 -4.49 13.05
CA LEU A 87 1.38 -5.83 12.66
C LEU A 87 1.43 -6.06 11.13
N TYR A 88 1.13 -5.03 10.34
CA TYR A 88 1.00 -5.11 8.89
C TYR A 88 1.91 -4.10 8.20
N SER A 89 2.72 -4.55 7.27
CA SER A 89 3.68 -3.69 6.58
C SER A 89 3.82 -4.04 5.10
N ALA A 90 3.82 -3.01 4.26
CA ALA A 90 4.10 -3.11 2.84
C ALA A 90 4.51 -1.74 2.28
N VAL A 91 4.90 -1.69 1.01
CA VAL A 91 5.15 -0.41 0.33
C VAL A 91 3.84 0.24 -0.06
N LEU A 92 2.89 -0.51 -0.67
CA LEU A 92 1.61 0.07 -1.11
C LEU A 92 0.59 0.13 0.02
N ALA A 93 0.20 -1.00 0.61
CA ALA A 93 -0.85 -1.02 1.62
C ALA A 93 -0.53 -1.97 2.77
N GLY A 94 -0.55 -1.47 4.00
CA GLY A 94 -0.38 -2.32 5.18
C GLY A 94 -1.48 -3.36 5.28
N HIS A 95 -2.72 -2.97 5.06
CA HIS A 95 -3.89 -3.83 5.22
C HIS A 95 -4.96 -3.55 4.17
N ILE A 96 -5.62 -4.60 3.70
CA ILE A 96 -6.76 -4.51 2.79
C ILE A 96 -7.95 -5.29 3.34
N SER A 97 -9.11 -4.68 3.25
CA SER A 97 -10.43 -5.27 3.51
C SER A 97 -11.43 -4.82 2.44
N GLY A 98 -12.63 -5.39 2.47
CA GLY A 98 -13.68 -5.07 1.51
C GLY A 98 -13.36 -5.45 0.06
N ASN A 99 -14.18 -4.98 -0.86
CA ASN A 99 -14.01 -5.26 -2.29
C ASN A 99 -13.05 -4.24 -2.91
N THR A 100 -11.75 -4.54 -2.85
CA THR A 100 -10.69 -3.63 -3.28
C THR A 100 -10.07 -4.09 -4.61
N THR A 101 -9.80 -3.13 -5.48
CA THR A 101 -9.16 -3.36 -6.77
C THR A 101 -7.80 -2.69 -6.82
N LEU A 102 -6.77 -3.46 -7.17
CA LEU A 102 -5.43 -2.98 -7.48
C LEU A 102 -5.13 -3.30 -8.95
N ASN A 103 -4.93 -2.30 -9.77
CA ASN A 103 -4.72 -2.49 -11.20
C ASN A 103 -3.53 -1.67 -11.72
N ASN A 104 -2.63 -2.34 -12.44
CA ASN A 104 -1.46 -1.70 -13.04
C ASN A 104 -0.61 -0.95 -11.99
N ILE A 105 -0.07 -1.69 -11.02
CA ILE A 105 0.77 -1.17 -9.93
C ILE A 105 2.18 -1.72 -10.10
N SER A 106 3.16 -0.84 -10.09
CA SER A 106 4.57 -1.21 -10.12
C SER A 106 5.29 -0.69 -8.88
N VAL A 107 6.01 -1.57 -8.20
CA VAL A 107 6.90 -1.20 -7.09
C VAL A 107 8.30 -1.67 -7.44
N LYS A 108 9.27 -0.75 -7.42
CA LYS A 108 10.65 -1.04 -7.78
C LYS A 108 11.67 -0.44 -6.81
N ASP A 109 12.84 -1.07 -6.72
CA ASP A 109 14.00 -0.59 -5.94
C ASP A 109 13.62 -0.25 -4.49
N SER A 110 12.73 -1.05 -3.88
CA SER A 110 12.11 -0.73 -2.61
C SER A 110 12.34 -1.80 -1.56
N ASN A 111 12.36 -1.40 -0.29
CA ASN A 111 12.53 -2.36 0.80
C ASN A 111 11.52 -2.18 1.92
N VAL A 112 11.18 -3.29 2.55
CA VAL A 112 10.39 -3.36 3.78
C VAL A 112 11.23 -4.03 4.85
N ALA A 113 11.54 -3.32 5.92
CA ALA A 113 12.09 -3.85 7.15
C ALA A 113 11.00 -3.86 8.22
N SER A 114 10.70 -5.02 8.80
CA SER A 114 9.54 -5.16 9.69
C SER A 114 9.79 -6.09 10.87
N ASP A 115 9.35 -5.67 12.04
CA ASP A 115 9.22 -6.53 13.22
C ASP A 115 7.79 -7.12 13.36
N GLY A 116 6.88 -6.80 12.45
CA GLY A 116 5.48 -7.20 12.47
C GLY A 116 5.24 -8.67 12.09
N ILE A 117 3.97 -9.05 11.96
CA ILE A 117 3.57 -10.44 11.66
C ILE A 117 3.37 -10.65 10.15
N TYR A 118 2.85 -9.66 9.44
CA TYR A 118 2.48 -9.75 8.03
C TYR A 118 3.24 -8.70 7.23
N SER A 119 4.08 -9.15 6.31
CA SER A 119 4.93 -8.26 5.53
C SER A 119 4.93 -8.62 4.04
N GLY A 120 4.71 -7.63 3.19
CA GLY A 120 4.76 -7.80 1.73
C GLY A 120 5.34 -6.57 1.04
N ILE A 121 5.55 -6.62 -0.27
CA ILE A 121 5.88 -5.42 -1.04
C ILE A 121 4.62 -4.68 -1.42
N ILE A 122 3.60 -5.37 -1.92
CA ILE A 122 2.34 -4.74 -2.33
C ILE A 122 1.41 -4.63 -1.12
N VAL A 123 1.17 -5.71 -0.38
CA VAL A 123 0.21 -5.75 0.73
C VAL A 123 0.77 -6.52 1.91
N GLY A 124 0.62 -5.99 3.12
CA GLY A 124 0.93 -6.72 4.36
C GLY A 124 -0.06 -7.86 4.59
N ALA A 125 -1.35 -7.57 4.68
CA ALA A 125 -2.39 -8.60 4.76
C ALA A 125 -3.71 -8.19 4.12
N ILE A 126 -4.40 -9.18 3.57
CA ILE A 126 -5.77 -9.11 3.05
C ILE A 126 -6.63 -9.99 3.95
N THR A 127 -7.62 -9.43 4.61
CA THR A 127 -8.37 -10.14 5.66
C THR A 127 -9.82 -10.46 5.29
N SER A 128 -10.43 -9.73 4.36
CA SER A 128 -11.82 -9.93 3.97
C SER A 128 -12.14 -9.28 2.63
N GLY A 129 -13.32 -9.61 2.09
CA GLY A 129 -13.84 -9.05 0.84
C GLY A 129 -13.43 -9.85 -0.39
N SER A 130 -13.64 -9.26 -1.55
CA SER A 130 -13.21 -9.81 -2.85
C SER A 130 -12.15 -8.91 -3.46
N ILE A 131 -10.94 -9.41 -3.53
CA ILE A 131 -9.80 -8.63 -4.03
C ILE A 131 -9.58 -8.93 -5.51
N LYS A 132 -9.39 -7.87 -6.28
CA LYS A 132 -8.97 -7.97 -7.68
C LYS A 132 -7.61 -7.33 -7.84
N MET A 133 -6.60 -8.13 -8.18
CA MET A 133 -5.25 -7.66 -8.50
C MET A 133 -4.92 -8.03 -9.94
N SER A 134 -4.52 -7.06 -10.75
CA SER A 134 -4.08 -7.30 -12.12
C SER A 134 -3.00 -6.32 -12.54
N GLY A 135 -2.01 -6.81 -13.31
CA GLY A 135 -0.91 -5.97 -13.77
C GLY A 135 -0.01 -5.50 -12.62
N ILE A 136 0.30 -6.37 -11.67
CA ILE A 136 1.17 -6.06 -10.54
C ILE A 136 2.60 -6.43 -10.91
N ARG A 137 3.51 -5.48 -10.77
CA ARG A 137 4.94 -5.68 -10.97
C ARG A 137 5.72 -5.34 -9.71
N VAL A 138 6.58 -6.25 -9.29
CA VAL A 138 7.54 -6.06 -8.19
C VAL A 138 8.94 -6.34 -8.75
N ASP A 139 9.80 -5.33 -8.76
CA ASP A 139 11.11 -5.39 -9.36
C ASP A 139 12.19 -4.90 -8.40
N ASN A 140 13.27 -5.68 -8.24
CA ASN A 140 14.40 -5.34 -7.37
C ASN A 140 13.98 -4.89 -5.97
N CYS A 141 13.05 -5.61 -5.35
CA CYS A 141 12.53 -5.28 -4.02
C CYS A 141 12.93 -6.34 -2.99
N SER A 142 12.98 -5.93 -1.73
CA SER A 142 13.29 -6.84 -0.64
C SER A 142 12.35 -6.68 0.56
N VAL A 143 12.04 -7.80 1.21
CA VAL A 143 11.36 -7.83 2.51
C VAL A 143 12.28 -8.49 3.51
N ASN A 144 12.78 -7.71 4.46
CA ASN A 144 13.55 -8.20 5.60
C ASN A 144 12.66 -8.11 6.85
N SER A 145 12.14 -9.24 7.26
CA SER A 145 11.14 -9.29 8.32
C SER A 145 11.39 -10.45 9.27
N LYS A 146 11.14 -10.21 10.55
CA LYS A 146 11.01 -11.26 11.57
C LYS A 146 9.60 -11.88 11.58
N ALA A 147 8.76 -11.46 10.66
CA ALA A 147 7.37 -11.87 10.53
C ALA A 147 7.22 -13.36 10.24
N ASN A 148 6.09 -13.94 10.63
CA ASN A 148 5.73 -15.32 10.31
C ASN A 148 5.19 -15.44 8.87
N TYR A 149 4.65 -14.34 8.32
CA TYR A 149 4.02 -14.31 6.99
C TYR A 149 4.68 -13.25 6.14
N VAL A 150 5.51 -13.68 5.20
CA VAL A 150 6.28 -12.82 4.31
C VAL A 150 6.07 -13.24 2.87
N GLY A 151 5.79 -12.29 2.00
CA GLY A 151 5.62 -12.55 0.57
C GLY A 151 6.00 -11.34 -0.30
N ALA A 152 6.42 -11.61 -1.53
CA ALA A 152 6.76 -10.54 -2.48
C ALA A 152 5.53 -9.68 -2.83
N VAL A 153 4.36 -10.29 -2.98
CA VAL A 153 3.13 -9.56 -3.28
C VAL A 153 2.34 -9.30 -2.01
N ALA A 154 2.01 -10.34 -1.24
CA ALA A 154 1.26 -10.21 0.01
C ALA A 154 1.84 -11.11 1.09
N GLY A 155 1.92 -10.61 2.32
CA GLY A 155 2.31 -11.42 3.47
C GLY A 155 1.25 -12.47 3.80
N SER A 156 -0.03 -12.10 3.73
CA SER A 156 -1.16 -13.02 3.91
C SER A 156 -2.36 -12.58 3.08
N ALA A 157 -3.12 -13.58 2.60
CA ALA A 157 -4.40 -13.34 1.93
C ALA A 157 -5.42 -14.38 2.42
N SER A 158 -6.42 -13.91 3.15
CA SER A 158 -7.51 -14.72 3.70
C SER A 158 -8.86 -14.24 3.15
N SER A 159 -8.95 -14.11 1.82
CA SER A 159 -10.16 -13.61 1.15
C SER A 159 -10.31 -14.25 -0.21
N ASN A 160 -11.51 -14.16 -0.78
CA ASN A 160 -11.75 -14.53 -2.17
C ASN A 160 -11.23 -13.44 -3.10
N GLY A 161 -10.91 -13.80 -4.33
CA GLY A 161 -10.50 -12.79 -5.31
C GLY A 161 -9.83 -13.37 -6.54
N THR A 162 -9.40 -12.48 -7.40
CA THR A 162 -8.66 -12.82 -8.61
C THR A 162 -7.31 -12.11 -8.58
N ILE A 163 -6.27 -12.90 -8.78
CA ILE A 163 -4.91 -12.39 -8.95
C ILE A 163 -4.42 -12.82 -10.33
N ALA A 164 -4.09 -11.89 -11.18
CA ALA A 164 -3.69 -12.13 -12.56
C ALA A 164 -2.57 -11.20 -12.99
N ASN A 165 -1.74 -11.64 -13.94
CA ASN A 165 -0.67 -10.83 -14.54
C ASN A 165 0.27 -10.25 -13.47
N ILE A 166 0.84 -11.12 -12.65
CA ILE A 166 1.80 -10.76 -11.61
C ILE A 166 3.21 -11.06 -12.13
N GLU A 167 4.10 -10.11 -12.00
CA GLU A 167 5.53 -10.25 -12.34
C GLU A 167 6.37 -9.87 -11.11
N VAL A 168 7.30 -10.73 -10.74
CA VAL A 168 8.26 -10.52 -9.65
C VAL A 168 9.65 -10.85 -10.19
N SER A 169 10.57 -9.87 -10.13
CA SER A 169 11.94 -9.99 -10.63
C SER A 169 12.98 -9.44 -9.65
#